data_91e8f1d1ebd2e742b8a17c72969595fd
#
_entry.id   91e8f1d1ebd2e742b8a17c72969595fd
#
_cell.length_a   1.000
_cell.length_b   1.000
_cell.length_c   1.000
_cell.angle_alpha   90.00
_cell.angle_beta   90.00
_cell.angle_gamma   90.00
#
_symmetry.space_group_name_H-M   'P 1'
#
loop_
_entity.id
_entity.type
_entity.pdbx_description
1 polymer ?
#
loop_
_entity_poly.entity_id
_entity_poly.type
_entity_poly.pdbx_seq_one_letter_code
_entity_poly.pdbx_strand_id
1 'polypeptide(L)'
;MKKEILQGSSKTMGIEDLSVREFLDQTASSAPVPGGGSIAAVTAASAAALIEMVINLTIDKKGYEEVQGRMISMKSQLPSLRKLYLQAADADAAAFSSLMETLRRPKEEEGREEAIQAAFKEAAEVPLTLGQDIFPLLTMARQVVEHGNIWAVTDGVIAAMNARAAMRAAFYSVRVNLQSINDGAYVYRTLSIISDFESRADGQERLIESLYKKRA
;
A
#
# COMPACT_ATOMS: atom_id res chain seq x y z
N MET A 1 -11.17 -33.51 39.66
CA MET A 1 -11.69 -32.49 38.74
C MET A 1 -10.51 -31.89 37.99
N LYS A 2 -10.27 -32.34 36.76
CA LYS A 2 -9.22 -31.81 35.86
C LYS A 2 -9.76 -30.55 35.20
N LYS A 3 -9.04 -29.41 35.37
CA LYS A 3 -9.27 -28.21 34.59
C LYS A 3 -8.72 -28.48 33.18
N GLU A 4 -9.60 -28.64 32.22
CA GLU A 4 -9.28 -28.53 30.81
C GLU A 4 -8.90 -27.08 30.52
N ILE A 5 -7.62 -26.86 30.24
CA ILE A 5 -7.10 -25.62 29.68
C ILE A 5 -7.44 -25.65 28.20
N LEU A 6 -8.51 -24.93 27.83
CA LEU A 6 -8.81 -24.61 26.45
C LEU A 6 -7.67 -23.72 25.92
N GLN A 7 -6.71 -24.32 25.24
CA GLN A 7 -5.80 -23.61 24.33
C GLN A 7 -6.62 -23.21 23.10
N GLY A 8 -7.35 -22.11 23.21
CA GLY A 8 -7.82 -21.38 22.05
C GLY A 8 -6.59 -20.76 21.39
N SER A 9 -6.23 -21.21 20.20
CA SER A 9 -5.32 -20.51 19.30
C SER A 9 -5.92 -19.13 19.04
N SER A 10 -5.43 -18.11 19.73
CA SER A 10 -5.81 -16.72 19.42
C SER A 10 -5.19 -16.41 18.05
N LYS A 11 -5.99 -16.51 17.00
CA LYS A 11 -5.65 -15.96 15.71
C LYS A 11 -5.34 -14.47 15.97
N THR A 12 -4.10 -14.06 15.75
CA THR A 12 -3.72 -12.66 15.85
C THR A 12 -4.63 -11.91 14.87
N MET A 13 -5.45 -10.99 15.37
CA MET A 13 -6.33 -10.17 14.53
C MET A 13 -5.45 -9.36 13.57
N GLY A 14 -5.69 -9.50 12.27
CA GLY A 14 -5.05 -8.70 11.26
C GLY A 14 -5.58 -7.26 11.26
N ILE A 15 -4.86 -6.35 10.61
CA ILE A 15 -5.30 -4.95 10.46
C ILE A 15 -6.66 -4.88 9.75
N GLU A 16 -6.96 -5.82 8.85
CA GLU A 16 -8.24 -5.91 8.16
C GLU A 16 -9.45 -6.19 9.09
N ASP A 17 -9.20 -6.76 10.27
CA ASP A 17 -10.23 -7.10 11.25
C ASP A 17 -10.50 -5.96 12.25
N LEU A 18 -9.67 -4.90 12.27
CA LEU A 18 -9.80 -3.76 13.16
C LEU A 18 -10.85 -2.77 12.64
N SER A 19 -11.60 -2.17 13.56
CA SER A 19 -12.34 -0.95 13.22
C SER A 19 -11.36 0.18 12.89
N VAL A 20 -11.82 1.16 12.10
CA VAL A 20 -11.03 2.37 11.80
C VAL A 20 -10.53 3.05 13.08
N ARG A 21 -11.37 3.08 14.14
CA ARG A 21 -11.01 3.65 15.44
C ARG A 21 -9.85 2.87 16.08
N GLU A 22 -9.97 1.56 16.18
CA GLU A 22 -8.96 0.71 16.80
C GLU A 22 -7.62 0.79 16.07
N PHE A 23 -7.65 0.79 14.73
CA PHE A 23 -6.44 0.97 13.92
C PHE A 23 -5.77 2.32 14.20
N LEU A 24 -6.53 3.41 14.26
CA LEU A 24 -5.98 4.74 14.54
C LEU A 24 -5.49 4.87 15.99
N ASP A 25 -6.20 4.29 16.97
CA ASP A 25 -5.77 4.30 18.37
C ASP A 25 -4.47 3.50 18.56
N GLN A 26 -4.32 2.35 17.89
CA GLN A 26 -3.08 1.58 17.88
C GLN A 26 -1.94 2.36 17.23
N THR A 27 -2.18 2.98 16.07
CA THR A 27 -1.18 3.80 15.37
C THR A 27 -0.73 5.01 16.20
N ALA A 28 -1.64 5.61 16.97
CA ALA A 28 -1.34 6.76 17.83
C ALA A 28 -0.62 6.38 19.14
N SER A 29 -0.48 5.08 19.43
CA SER A 29 0.15 4.60 20.66
C SER A 29 1.68 4.73 20.60
N SER A 30 2.34 4.33 21.69
CA SER A 30 3.81 4.20 21.73
C SER A 30 4.33 2.90 21.14
N ALA A 31 3.45 2.01 20.65
CA ALA A 31 3.85 0.79 19.97
C ALA A 31 4.50 1.14 18.62
N PRO A 32 5.55 0.41 18.20
CA PRO A 32 6.21 0.69 16.93
C PRO A 32 5.41 0.27 15.70
N VAL A 33 4.40 -0.58 15.87
CA VAL A 33 3.49 -1.06 14.83
C VAL A 33 2.03 -1.05 15.35
N PRO A 34 1.04 -0.75 14.48
CA PRO A 34 1.15 -0.35 13.09
C PRO A 34 1.78 1.04 12.92
N GLY A 35 2.61 1.21 11.90
CA GLY A 35 3.33 2.44 11.62
C GLY A 35 3.05 3.01 10.22
N GLY A 36 4.02 3.79 9.71
CA GLY A 36 3.90 4.49 8.43
C GLY A 36 3.66 3.57 7.22
N GLY A 37 4.25 2.36 7.20
CA GLY A 37 4.03 1.38 6.14
C GLY A 37 2.61 0.81 6.16
N SER A 38 2.10 0.48 7.35
CA SER A 38 0.71 0.03 7.51
C SER A 38 -0.29 1.13 7.10
N ILE A 39 -0.02 2.40 7.45
CA ILE A 39 -0.83 3.55 7.01
C ILE A 39 -0.78 3.69 5.48
N ALA A 40 0.38 3.54 4.86
CA ALA A 40 0.51 3.58 3.40
C ALA A 40 -0.36 2.51 2.72
N ALA A 41 -0.32 1.28 3.24
CA ALA A 41 -1.11 0.17 2.72
C ALA A 41 -2.63 0.38 2.85
N VAL A 42 -3.11 0.83 4.02
CA VAL A 42 -4.54 1.17 4.23
C VAL A 42 -4.96 2.35 3.34
N THR A 43 -4.09 3.34 3.13
CA THR A 43 -4.35 4.45 2.21
C THR A 43 -4.47 3.97 0.76
N ALA A 44 -3.64 3.01 0.32
CA ALA A 44 -3.76 2.37 -0.99
C ALA A 44 -5.09 1.60 -1.14
N ALA A 45 -5.50 0.85 -0.11
CA ALA A 45 -6.79 0.15 -0.09
C ALA A 45 -7.97 1.15 -0.21
N SER A 46 -7.87 2.29 0.46
CA SER A 46 -8.86 3.37 0.38
C SER A 46 -8.93 3.99 -1.02
N ALA A 47 -7.77 4.18 -1.68
CA ALA A 47 -7.72 4.65 -3.07
C ALA A 47 -8.40 3.67 -4.02
N ALA A 48 -8.15 2.36 -3.87
CA ALA A 48 -8.80 1.32 -4.67
C ALA A 48 -10.33 1.31 -4.45
N ALA A 49 -10.78 1.52 -3.22
CA ALA A 49 -12.21 1.60 -2.89
C ALA A 49 -12.89 2.82 -3.56
N LEU A 50 -12.25 4.00 -3.57
CA LEU A 50 -12.76 5.17 -4.27
C LEU A 50 -12.84 4.97 -5.79
N ILE A 51 -11.83 4.36 -6.41
CA ILE A 51 -11.88 4.00 -7.83
C ILE A 51 -13.08 3.10 -8.10
N GLU A 52 -13.29 2.07 -7.28
CA GLU A 52 -14.43 1.15 -7.44
C GLU A 52 -15.77 1.86 -7.26
N MET A 53 -15.87 2.80 -6.33
CA MET A 53 -17.06 3.62 -6.15
C MET A 53 -17.38 4.42 -7.42
N VAL A 54 -16.40 5.11 -8.02
CA VAL A 54 -16.61 5.84 -9.27
C VAL A 54 -17.05 4.92 -10.40
N ILE A 55 -16.46 3.73 -10.50
CA ILE A 55 -16.85 2.70 -11.47
C ILE A 55 -18.30 2.27 -11.24
N ASN A 56 -18.68 1.96 -10.01
CA ASN A 56 -20.04 1.55 -9.65
C ASN A 56 -21.07 2.64 -9.96
N LEU A 57 -20.70 3.92 -9.83
CA LEU A 57 -21.54 5.06 -10.20
C LEU A 57 -21.57 5.34 -11.71
N THR A 58 -20.75 4.65 -12.50
CA THR A 58 -20.64 4.79 -13.95
C THR A 58 -21.34 3.65 -14.69
N ILE A 59 -21.19 2.41 -14.18
CA ILE A 59 -21.80 1.21 -14.78
C ILE A 59 -23.32 1.37 -14.80
N ASP A 60 -23.96 0.95 -15.90
CA ASP A 60 -25.40 0.99 -16.16
C ASP A 60 -26.02 2.40 -16.11
N LYS A 61 -25.19 3.44 -16.15
CA LYS A 61 -25.65 4.82 -16.21
C LYS A 61 -25.81 5.25 -17.66
N LYS A 62 -26.97 5.82 -17.98
CA LYS A 62 -27.27 6.39 -19.31
C LYS A 62 -26.21 7.44 -19.70
N GLY A 63 -25.66 7.32 -20.90
CA GLY A 63 -24.62 8.17 -21.46
C GLY A 63 -23.20 7.69 -21.18
N TYR A 64 -23.03 6.50 -20.58
CA TYR A 64 -21.73 5.87 -20.32
C TYR A 64 -21.61 4.47 -20.95
N GLU A 65 -22.45 4.16 -21.94
CA GLU A 65 -22.55 2.85 -22.59
C GLU A 65 -21.21 2.43 -23.23
N GLU A 66 -20.50 3.36 -23.86
CA GLU A 66 -19.24 3.09 -24.55
C GLU A 66 -18.10 2.69 -23.62
N VAL A 67 -18.18 3.03 -22.34
CA VAL A 67 -17.12 2.75 -21.37
C VAL A 67 -17.41 1.56 -20.47
N GLN A 68 -18.60 0.94 -20.58
CA GLN A 68 -19.05 -0.18 -19.75
C GLN A 68 -18.04 -1.31 -19.66
N GLY A 69 -17.57 -1.83 -20.79
CA GLY A 69 -16.63 -2.95 -20.81
C GLY A 69 -15.33 -2.66 -20.10
N ARG A 70 -14.82 -1.42 -20.23
CA ARG A 70 -13.61 -0.95 -19.53
C ARG A 70 -13.83 -0.87 -18.03
N MET A 71 -14.95 -0.28 -17.60
CA MET A 71 -15.28 -0.14 -16.19
C MET A 71 -15.46 -1.52 -15.52
N ILE A 72 -16.16 -2.45 -16.16
CA ILE A 72 -16.33 -3.82 -15.65
C ILE A 72 -14.98 -4.54 -15.53
N SER A 73 -14.12 -4.42 -16.54
CA SER A 73 -12.77 -5.03 -16.51
C SER A 73 -11.90 -4.49 -15.36
N MET A 74 -11.94 -3.19 -15.10
CA MET A 74 -11.22 -2.61 -13.96
C MET A 74 -11.84 -3.04 -12.63
N LYS A 75 -13.17 -3.03 -12.52
CA LYS A 75 -13.89 -3.44 -11.31
C LYS A 75 -13.49 -4.84 -10.84
N SER A 76 -13.35 -5.78 -11.77
CA SER A 76 -13.02 -7.17 -11.43
C SER A 76 -11.68 -7.34 -10.69
N GLN A 77 -10.76 -6.39 -10.79
CA GLN A 77 -9.43 -6.44 -10.18
C GLN A 77 -9.41 -5.80 -8.78
N LEU A 78 -10.27 -4.82 -8.52
CA LEU A 78 -10.19 -3.97 -7.33
C LEU A 78 -10.41 -4.70 -5.99
N PRO A 79 -11.31 -5.68 -5.86
CA PRO A 79 -11.45 -6.43 -4.61
C PRO A 79 -10.17 -7.16 -4.22
N SER A 80 -9.47 -7.77 -5.19
CA SER A 80 -8.20 -8.46 -4.95
C SER A 80 -7.08 -7.48 -4.58
N LEU A 81 -7.03 -6.31 -5.21
CA LEU A 81 -6.07 -5.26 -4.89
C LEU A 81 -6.30 -4.70 -3.48
N ARG A 82 -7.55 -4.43 -3.08
CA ARG A 82 -7.84 -4.01 -1.69
C ARG A 82 -7.35 -5.01 -0.66
N LYS A 83 -7.64 -6.30 -0.92
CA LYS A 83 -7.18 -7.38 -0.05
C LYS A 83 -5.64 -7.44 0.01
N LEU A 84 -4.96 -7.35 -1.13
CA LEU A 84 -3.50 -7.32 -1.22
C LEU A 84 -2.91 -6.19 -0.37
N TYR A 85 -3.46 -4.99 -0.46
CA TYR A 85 -2.95 -3.86 0.32
C TYR A 85 -3.19 -4.02 1.82
N LEU A 86 -4.35 -4.54 2.25
CA LEU A 86 -4.59 -4.82 3.67
C LEU A 86 -3.64 -5.89 4.19
N GLN A 87 -3.36 -6.94 3.42
CA GLN A 87 -2.34 -7.94 3.77
C GLN A 87 -0.93 -7.36 3.82
N ALA A 88 -0.60 -6.38 2.95
CA ALA A 88 0.68 -5.69 2.99
C ALA A 88 0.86 -4.87 4.27
N ALA A 89 -0.22 -4.38 4.88
CA ALA A 89 -0.15 -3.70 6.17
C ALA A 89 0.28 -4.64 7.31
N ASP A 90 -0.22 -5.88 7.31
CA ASP A 90 0.22 -6.91 8.27
C ASP A 90 1.64 -7.38 7.99
N ALA A 91 2.01 -7.51 6.70
CA ALA A 91 3.37 -7.90 6.29
C ALA A 91 4.41 -6.86 6.71
N ASP A 92 4.11 -5.56 6.61
CA ASP A 92 4.98 -4.47 7.07
C ASP A 92 5.22 -4.56 8.58
N ALA A 93 4.16 -4.76 9.37
CA ALA A 93 4.26 -4.93 10.81
C ALA A 93 5.09 -6.16 11.21
N ALA A 94 4.91 -7.27 10.49
CA ALA A 94 5.65 -8.52 10.71
C ALA A 94 7.14 -8.36 10.35
N ALA A 95 7.47 -7.77 9.20
CA ALA A 95 8.85 -7.52 8.77
C ALA A 95 9.59 -6.61 9.76
N PHE A 96 8.94 -5.56 10.25
CA PHE A 96 9.51 -4.71 11.28
C PHE A 96 9.78 -5.48 12.59
N SER A 97 8.84 -6.30 13.05
CA SER A 97 8.99 -7.10 14.26
C SER A 97 10.15 -8.08 14.14
N SER A 98 10.27 -8.77 13.01
CA SER A 98 11.38 -9.70 12.69
C SER A 98 12.74 -8.98 12.69
N LEU A 99 12.81 -7.78 12.09
CA LEU A 99 14.02 -6.95 12.12
C LEU A 99 14.41 -6.60 13.57
N MET A 100 13.44 -6.16 14.39
CA MET A 100 13.71 -5.79 15.79
C MET A 100 14.15 -7.00 16.62
N GLU A 101 13.63 -8.18 16.40
CA GLU A 101 14.10 -9.42 17.03
C GLU A 101 15.53 -9.76 16.64
N THR A 102 15.85 -9.64 15.34
CA THR A 102 17.20 -9.89 14.82
C THR A 102 18.22 -8.90 15.41
N LEU A 103 17.86 -7.63 15.54
CA LEU A 103 18.74 -6.61 16.15
C LEU A 103 19.04 -6.86 17.64
N ARG A 104 18.13 -7.55 18.36
CA ARG A 104 18.29 -7.89 19.79
C ARG A 104 19.17 -9.11 20.04
N ARG A 105 19.59 -9.86 19.00
CA ARG A 105 20.49 -11.01 19.16
C ARG A 105 21.79 -10.59 19.85
N PRO A 106 22.42 -11.47 20.64
CA PRO A 106 23.72 -11.20 21.27
C PRO A 106 24.77 -10.78 20.25
N LYS A 107 25.63 -9.82 20.61
CA LYS A 107 26.64 -9.28 19.67
C LYS A 107 27.66 -10.32 19.24
N GLU A 108 27.89 -11.30 20.11
CA GLU A 108 28.87 -12.39 19.94
C GLU A 108 28.29 -13.59 19.17
N GLU A 109 27.00 -13.55 18.77
CA GLU A 109 26.36 -14.65 18.04
C GLU A 109 26.94 -14.76 16.64
N GLU A 110 27.40 -15.93 16.27
CA GLU A 110 27.93 -16.23 14.94
C GLU A 110 26.84 -16.02 13.86
N GLY A 111 27.17 -15.36 12.76
CA GLY A 111 26.22 -15.07 11.68
C GLY A 111 25.22 -13.94 11.97
N ARG A 112 25.37 -13.22 13.13
CA ARG A 112 24.46 -12.13 13.49
C ARG A 112 24.46 -11.00 12.46
N GLU A 113 25.63 -10.60 11.97
CA GLU A 113 25.73 -9.50 11.00
C GLU A 113 25.05 -9.83 9.68
N GLU A 114 25.24 -11.04 9.17
CA GLU A 114 24.58 -11.54 7.96
C GLU A 114 23.07 -11.59 8.14
N ALA A 115 22.60 -12.04 9.31
CA ALA A 115 21.18 -12.08 9.65
C ALA A 115 20.57 -10.65 9.72
N ILE A 116 21.29 -9.67 10.27
CA ILE A 116 20.87 -8.26 10.29
C ILE A 116 20.78 -7.70 8.88
N GLN A 117 21.78 -7.95 8.02
CA GLN A 117 21.74 -7.47 6.64
C GLN A 117 20.58 -8.10 5.84
N ALA A 118 20.30 -9.38 6.06
CA ALA A 118 19.14 -10.06 5.46
C ALA A 118 17.82 -9.45 5.95
N ALA A 119 17.68 -9.22 7.27
CA ALA A 119 16.48 -8.64 7.86
C ALA A 119 16.22 -7.20 7.37
N PHE A 120 17.24 -6.37 7.18
CA PHE A 120 17.08 -5.04 6.57
C PHE A 120 16.64 -5.11 5.11
N LYS A 121 17.18 -6.08 4.34
CA LYS A 121 16.73 -6.28 2.95
C LYS A 121 15.26 -6.71 2.90
N GLU A 122 14.83 -7.63 3.76
CA GLU A 122 13.42 -8.04 3.88
C GLU A 122 12.51 -6.86 4.28
N ALA A 123 12.93 -6.08 5.28
CA ALA A 123 12.20 -4.88 5.72
C ALA A 123 12.17 -3.77 4.65
N ALA A 124 13.07 -3.77 3.67
CA ALA A 124 13.03 -2.88 2.52
C ALA A 124 12.15 -3.43 1.39
N GLU A 125 12.13 -4.75 1.18
CA GLU A 125 11.42 -5.39 0.07
C GLU A 125 9.90 -5.30 0.20
N VAL A 126 9.35 -5.45 1.43
CA VAL A 126 7.90 -5.34 1.68
C VAL A 126 7.34 -3.99 1.21
N PRO A 127 7.84 -2.83 1.68
CA PRO A 127 7.35 -1.54 1.21
C PRO A 127 7.75 -1.24 -0.25
N LEU A 128 8.83 -1.81 -0.78
CA LEU A 128 9.18 -1.68 -2.19
C LEU A 128 8.11 -2.31 -3.08
N THR A 129 7.75 -3.55 -2.79
CA THR A 129 6.68 -4.29 -3.49
C THR A 129 5.35 -3.54 -3.38
N LEU A 130 4.98 -3.09 -2.19
CA LEU A 130 3.78 -2.29 -1.98
C LEU A 130 3.77 -1.05 -2.88
N GLY A 131 4.87 -0.28 -2.92
CA GLY A 131 4.96 0.93 -3.74
C GLY A 131 4.81 0.64 -5.24
N GLN A 132 5.36 -0.48 -5.73
CA GLN A 132 5.21 -0.93 -7.12
C GLN A 132 3.77 -1.38 -7.42
N ASP A 133 3.14 -2.13 -6.51
CA ASP A 133 1.78 -2.65 -6.65
C ASP A 133 0.72 -1.54 -6.59
N ILE A 134 1.01 -0.39 -5.99
CA ILE A 134 0.13 0.78 -5.97
C ILE A 134 0.09 1.50 -7.33
N PHE A 135 1.15 1.45 -8.13
CA PHE A 135 1.23 2.21 -9.38
C PHE A 135 0.05 1.99 -10.34
N PRO A 136 -0.47 0.76 -10.54
CA PRO A 136 -1.66 0.52 -11.36
C PRO A 136 -2.88 1.34 -10.95
N LEU A 137 -3.04 1.66 -9.66
CA LEU A 137 -4.17 2.50 -9.20
C LEU A 137 -4.13 3.90 -9.79
N LEU A 138 -2.95 4.49 -10.03
CA LEU A 138 -2.84 5.80 -10.70
C LEU A 138 -3.38 5.73 -12.14
N THR A 139 -3.12 4.62 -12.84
CA THR A 139 -3.65 4.38 -14.18
C THR A 139 -5.16 4.20 -14.15
N MET A 140 -5.68 3.43 -13.17
CA MET A 140 -7.12 3.23 -13.00
C MET A 140 -7.83 4.53 -12.58
N ALA A 141 -7.23 5.32 -11.68
CA ALA A 141 -7.74 6.62 -11.28
C ALA A 141 -7.83 7.58 -12.48
N ARG A 142 -6.79 7.61 -13.33
CA ARG A 142 -6.84 8.37 -14.59
C ARG A 142 -8.02 7.95 -15.47
N GLN A 143 -8.26 6.64 -15.62
CA GLN A 143 -9.37 6.15 -16.43
C GLN A 143 -10.74 6.57 -15.88
N VAL A 144 -10.95 6.52 -14.57
CA VAL A 144 -12.22 6.96 -13.98
C VAL A 144 -12.38 8.48 -14.00
N VAL A 145 -11.29 9.25 -13.89
CA VAL A 145 -11.30 10.72 -14.07
C VAL A 145 -11.62 11.07 -15.51
N GLU A 146 -11.10 10.33 -16.49
CA GLU A 146 -11.29 10.60 -17.91
C GLU A 146 -12.67 10.17 -18.43
N HIS A 147 -13.18 9.04 -17.96
CA HIS A 147 -14.34 8.36 -18.56
C HIS A 147 -15.48 8.05 -17.58
N GLY A 148 -15.24 8.14 -16.28
CA GLY A 148 -16.24 7.82 -15.25
C GLY A 148 -17.33 8.88 -15.12
N ASN A 149 -18.26 8.62 -14.21
CA ASN A 149 -19.36 9.54 -13.91
C ASN A 149 -18.83 10.91 -13.53
N ILE A 150 -19.28 11.93 -14.26
CA ILE A 150 -18.87 13.33 -14.06
C ILE A 150 -19.14 13.82 -12.62
N TRP A 151 -20.22 13.35 -12.00
CA TRP A 151 -20.59 13.74 -10.63
C TRP A 151 -19.68 13.11 -9.55
N ALA A 152 -18.87 12.13 -9.92
CA ALA A 152 -17.89 11.49 -9.06
C ALA A 152 -16.43 11.74 -9.54
N VAL A 153 -16.21 12.71 -10.42
CA VAL A 153 -14.88 13.00 -10.97
C VAL A 153 -13.88 13.39 -9.88
N THR A 154 -14.32 14.13 -8.86
CA THR A 154 -13.50 14.53 -7.71
C THR A 154 -13.05 13.34 -6.88
N ASP A 155 -13.89 12.31 -6.72
CA ASP A 155 -13.52 11.08 -6.02
C ASP A 155 -12.42 10.32 -6.76
N GLY A 156 -12.45 10.35 -8.10
CA GLY A 156 -11.37 9.82 -8.93
C GLY A 156 -10.03 10.55 -8.74
N VAL A 157 -10.06 11.88 -8.61
CA VAL A 157 -8.88 12.70 -8.30
C VAL A 157 -8.36 12.39 -6.90
N ILE A 158 -9.24 12.33 -5.89
CA ILE A 158 -8.89 11.99 -4.51
C ILE A 158 -8.27 10.59 -4.44
N ALA A 159 -8.81 9.63 -5.21
CA ALA A 159 -8.23 8.30 -5.31
C ALA A 159 -6.79 8.34 -5.85
N ALA A 160 -6.52 9.15 -6.88
CA ALA A 160 -5.17 9.35 -7.40
C ALA A 160 -4.22 9.98 -6.37
N MET A 161 -4.68 11.00 -5.64
CA MET A 161 -3.90 11.64 -4.56
C MET A 161 -3.55 10.63 -3.46
N ASN A 162 -4.51 9.83 -3.02
CA ASN A 162 -4.28 8.79 -2.01
C ASN A 162 -3.31 7.71 -2.51
N ALA A 163 -3.48 7.24 -3.75
CA ALA A 163 -2.55 6.26 -4.34
C ALA A 163 -1.12 6.84 -4.44
N ARG A 164 -0.98 8.10 -4.86
CA ARG A 164 0.31 8.79 -4.94
C ARG A 164 0.96 8.95 -3.56
N ALA A 165 0.18 9.38 -2.55
CA ALA A 165 0.64 9.53 -1.18
C ALA A 165 1.08 8.18 -0.59
N ALA A 166 0.29 7.14 -0.77
CA ALA A 166 0.59 5.78 -0.32
C ALA A 166 1.89 5.24 -0.93
N MET A 167 2.05 5.37 -2.26
CA MET A 167 3.26 4.94 -2.96
C MET A 167 4.50 5.68 -2.46
N ARG A 168 4.44 7.00 -2.27
CA ARG A 168 5.55 7.78 -1.72
C ARG A 168 5.89 7.37 -0.30
N ALA A 169 4.88 7.18 0.55
CA ALA A 169 5.08 6.73 1.92
C ALA A 169 5.77 5.37 1.98
N ALA A 170 5.34 4.40 1.16
CA ALA A 170 6.00 3.11 1.02
C ALA A 170 7.49 3.27 0.62
N PHE A 171 7.80 4.10 -0.38
CA PHE A 171 9.17 4.34 -0.80
C PHE A 171 10.02 5.08 0.24
N TYR A 172 9.44 5.90 1.11
CA TYR A 172 10.16 6.46 2.26
C TYR A 172 10.57 5.37 3.25
N SER A 173 9.69 4.40 3.53
CA SER A 173 10.02 3.23 4.38
C SER A 173 11.16 2.40 3.76
N VAL A 174 11.17 2.21 2.44
CA VAL A 174 12.32 1.57 1.75
C VAL A 174 13.60 2.33 2.02
N ARG A 175 13.62 3.65 1.76
CA ARG A 175 14.82 4.49 1.89
C ARG A 175 15.44 4.46 3.29
N VAL A 176 14.60 4.40 4.33
CA VAL A 176 15.08 4.30 5.72
C VAL A 176 15.85 2.98 5.92
N ASN A 177 15.30 1.86 5.47
CA ASN A 177 15.95 0.55 5.59
C ASN A 177 17.25 0.46 4.76
N LEU A 178 17.27 1.06 3.56
CA LEU A 178 18.47 1.08 2.70
C LEU A 178 19.68 1.73 3.37
N GLN A 179 19.50 2.65 4.33
CA GLN A 179 20.61 3.30 5.03
C GLN A 179 21.44 2.33 5.87
N SER A 180 20.88 1.18 6.24
CA SER A 180 21.54 0.16 7.06
C SER A 180 22.02 -1.06 6.24
N ILE A 181 21.90 -1.02 4.92
CA ILE A 181 22.28 -2.12 4.02
C ILE A 181 23.66 -1.83 3.43
N ASN A 182 24.60 -2.77 3.64
CA ASN A 182 25.99 -2.65 3.18
C ASN A 182 26.17 -3.04 1.68
N ASP A 183 25.17 -3.72 1.06
CA ASP A 183 25.17 -4.12 -0.34
C ASP A 183 24.87 -2.92 -1.26
N GLY A 184 25.92 -2.19 -1.66
CA GLY A 184 25.79 -1.00 -2.51
C GLY A 184 25.14 -1.28 -3.86
N ALA A 185 25.28 -2.49 -4.44
CA ALA A 185 24.63 -2.85 -5.68
C ALA A 185 23.11 -3.04 -5.51
N TYR A 186 22.69 -3.65 -4.40
CA TYR A 186 21.27 -3.74 -4.04
C TYR A 186 20.66 -2.34 -3.81
N VAL A 187 21.34 -1.50 -3.02
CA VAL A 187 20.90 -0.12 -2.73
C VAL A 187 20.72 0.67 -4.03
N TYR A 188 21.71 0.63 -4.92
CA TYR A 188 21.64 1.36 -6.19
C TYR A 188 20.46 0.89 -7.06
N ARG A 189 20.29 -0.44 -7.23
CA ARG A 189 19.17 -0.99 -8.01
C ARG A 189 17.82 -0.58 -7.42
N THR A 190 17.65 -0.69 -6.10
CA THR A 190 16.40 -0.34 -5.42
C THR A 190 16.06 1.14 -5.56
N LEU A 191 17.04 2.04 -5.39
CA LEU A 191 16.85 3.48 -5.60
C LEU A 191 16.51 3.81 -7.06
N SER A 192 17.08 3.10 -8.03
CA SER A 192 16.75 3.27 -9.45
C SER A 192 15.30 2.86 -9.75
N ILE A 193 14.83 1.77 -9.18
CA ILE A 193 13.41 1.35 -9.28
C ILE A 193 12.49 2.43 -8.71
N ILE A 194 12.78 2.90 -7.50
CA ILE A 194 11.99 3.95 -6.86
C ILE A 194 11.91 5.21 -7.74
N SER A 195 13.06 5.65 -8.27
CA SER A 195 13.15 6.85 -9.14
C SER A 195 12.31 6.70 -10.41
N ASP A 196 12.32 5.52 -11.05
CA ASP A 196 11.47 5.24 -12.21
C ASP A 196 9.98 5.34 -11.87
N PHE A 197 9.55 4.65 -10.81
CA PHE A 197 8.14 4.67 -10.40
C PHE A 197 7.67 6.07 -9.98
N GLU A 198 8.48 6.84 -9.27
CA GLU A 198 8.15 8.22 -8.90
C GLU A 198 8.01 9.12 -10.12
N SER A 199 8.93 9.03 -11.09
CA SER A 199 8.88 9.81 -12.33
C SER A 199 7.63 9.48 -13.17
N ARG A 200 7.30 8.21 -13.29
CA ARG A 200 6.09 7.74 -13.99
C ARG A 200 4.83 8.21 -13.29
N ALA A 201 4.80 8.16 -11.97
CA ALA A 201 3.67 8.61 -11.16
C ALA A 201 3.46 10.13 -11.27
N ASP A 202 4.52 10.93 -11.30
CA ASP A 202 4.44 12.37 -11.56
C ASP A 202 3.82 12.66 -12.94
N GLY A 203 4.12 11.83 -13.93
CA GLY A 203 3.49 11.89 -15.26
C GLY A 203 1.98 11.61 -15.19
N GLN A 204 1.56 10.57 -14.46
CA GLN A 204 0.14 10.26 -14.28
C GLN A 204 -0.60 11.38 -13.53
N GLU A 205 -0.03 11.91 -12.47
CA GLU A 205 -0.63 12.99 -11.69
C GLU A 205 -0.89 14.24 -12.53
N ARG A 206 0.09 14.68 -13.33
CA ARG A 206 -0.09 15.82 -14.28
C ARG A 206 -1.20 15.56 -15.30
N LEU A 207 -1.32 14.34 -15.81
CA LEU A 207 -2.39 13.97 -16.75
C LEU A 207 -3.76 14.01 -16.07
N ILE A 208 -3.87 13.46 -14.85
CA ILE A 208 -5.12 13.46 -14.07
C ILE A 208 -5.59 14.89 -13.80
N GLU A 209 -4.69 15.75 -13.36
CA GLU A 209 -4.98 17.17 -13.15
C GLU A 209 -5.47 17.88 -14.44
N SER A 210 -4.83 17.60 -15.57
CA SER A 210 -5.24 18.13 -16.87
C SER A 210 -6.63 17.65 -17.29
N LEU A 211 -6.92 16.35 -17.07
CA LEU A 211 -8.21 15.75 -17.37
C LEU A 211 -9.33 16.31 -16.49
N TYR A 212 -9.06 16.44 -15.19
CA TYR A 212 -10.00 17.07 -14.25
C TYR A 212 -10.40 18.48 -14.69
N LYS A 213 -9.40 19.34 -15.00
CA LYS A 213 -9.66 20.72 -15.45
C LYS A 213 -10.49 20.83 -16.74
N LYS A 214 -10.51 19.78 -17.57
CA LYS A 214 -11.33 19.74 -18.79
C LYS A 214 -12.75 19.27 -18.53
N ARG A 215 -12.99 18.58 -17.40
CA ARG A 215 -14.28 17.95 -17.09
C ARG A 215 -15.05 18.64 -15.97
N ALA A 216 -14.37 19.36 -15.06
CA ALA A 216 -14.97 20.18 -14.02
C ALA A 216 -15.25 21.58 -14.54
#